data_60e52fb0d63263a21d69c7f5c31734f1
#
_entry.id   60e52fb0d63263a21d69c7f5c31734f1
#
_cell.length_a   1.000
_cell.length_b   1.000
_cell.length_c   1.000
_cell.angle_alpha   90.00
_cell.angle_beta   90.00
_cell.angle_gamma   90.00
#
_symmetry.space_group_name_H-M   'P 1'
#
loop_
_entity.id
_entity.type
_entity.pdbx_description
1 polymer ?
#
loop_
_entity_poly.entity_id
_entity_poly.type
_entity_poly.pdbx_seq_one_letter_code
_entity_poly.pdbx_strand_id
1 'polypeptide(L)'
;KRTLISSGSDFEKTMGYSRAVVQGDWCFVSGTTGYDYATMEMPASVVDQARNCFKTIAKALNDGGFDMTDIIRVQYTLADTNLVDSVIPALGEALADIRPAATMVVADMIKPEMLIEIEVTAFKG
;
A
#
# COMPACT_ATOMS: atom_id res chain seq x y z
N LYS A 1 -16.24 0.19 -16.88
CA LYS A 1 -16.98 0.17 -15.62
C LYS A 1 -16.03 0.28 -14.45
N ARG A 2 -16.39 1.10 -13.48
CA ARG A 2 -15.57 1.34 -12.31
C ARG A 2 -16.10 0.54 -11.11
N THR A 3 -15.20 -0.18 -10.43
CA THR A 3 -15.51 -0.85 -9.16
C THR A 3 -14.68 -0.25 -8.05
N LEU A 4 -15.33 0.13 -6.96
CA LEU A 4 -14.68 0.72 -5.79
C LEU A 4 -14.49 -0.35 -4.72
N ILE A 5 -13.24 -0.44 -4.21
CA ILE A 5 -12.87 -1.38 -3.15
C ILE A 5 -12.68 -0.60 -1.87
N SER A 6 -13.29 -1.03 -0.79
CA SER A 6 -13.20 -0.37 0.52
C SER A 6 -12.47 -1.25 1.53
N SER A 7 -11.70 -0.61 2.43
CA SER A 7 -11.14 -1.28 3.59
C SER A 7 -12.05 -1.19 4.82
N GLY A 8 -13.16 -0.46 4.70
CA GLY A 8 -14.05 -0.16 5.82
C GLY A 8 -13.61 1.04 6.65
N SER A 9 -12.55 1.72 6.27
CA SER A 9 -12.04 2.89 7.00
C SER A 9 -12.96 4.10 6.84
N ASP A 10 -13.28 4.77 7.94
CA ASP A 10 -14.07 6.02 7.90
C ASP A 10 -13.35 7.12 7.15
N PHE A 11 -12.03 7.08 7.11
CA PHE A 11 -11.19 8.05 6.41
C PHE A 11 -11.52 8.11 4.93
N GLU A 12 -11.80 6.95 4.33
CA GLU A 12 -12.16 6.87 2.92
C GLU A 12 -13.42 7.71 2.62
N LYS A 13 -14.43 7.59 3.48
CA LYS A 13 -15.67 8.35 3.31
C LYS A 13 -15.45 9.84 3.55
N THR A 14 -14.75 10.17 4.62
CA THR A 14 -14.53 11.56 5.03
C THR A 14 -13.72 12.33 3.98
N MET A 15 -12.69 11.71 3.41
CA MET A 15 -11.82 12.33 2.43
C MET A 15 -12.26 12.09 0.98
N GLY A 16 -13.25 11.25 0.76
CA GLY A 16 -13.79 11.04 -0.58
C GLY A 16 -12.94 10.17 -1.48
N TYR A 17 -12.37 9.07 -0.94
CA TYR A 17 -11.60 8.15 -1.76
C TYR A 17 -11.92 6.70 -1.43
N SER A 18 -11.40 5.79 -2.23
CA SER A 18 -11.55 4.34 -2.06
C SER A 18 -10.19 3.72 -1.75
N ARG A 19 -10.18 2.55 -1.11
CA ARG A 19 -8.93 1.81 -0.90
C ARG A 19 -8.29 1.43 -2.23
N ALA A 20 -9.12 1.05 -3.19
CA ALA A 20 -8.66 0.77 -4.55
C ALA A 20 -9.77 1.03 -5.54
N VAL A 21 -9.39 1.26 -6.78
CA VAL A 21 -10.33 1.43 -7.90
C VAL A 21 -9.93 0.47 -9.00
N VAL A 22 -10.88 -0.35 -9.44
CA VAL A 22 -10.71 -1.21 -10.61
C VAL A 22 -11.38 -0.54 -11.80
N GLN A 23 -10.63 -0.43 -12.90
CA GLN A 23 -11.13 0.14 -14.14
C GLN A 23 -10.59 -0.73 -15.28
N GLY A 24 -11.46 -1.54 -15.90
CA GLY A 24 -11.02 -2.50 -16.92
C GLY A 24 -9.97 -3.47 -16.33
N ASP A 25 -8.83 -3.56 -17.00
CA ASP A 25 -7.73 -4.45 -16.60
C ASP A 25 -6.77 -3.79 -15.59
N TRP A 26 -7.12 -2.61 -15.09
CA TRP A 26 -6.28 -1.84 -14.17
C TRP A 26 -6.84 -1.85 -12.76
N CYS A 27 -5.96 -1.89 -11.78
CA CYS A 27 -6.32 -1.66 -10.38
C CYS A 27 -5.35 -0.64 -9.77
N PHE A 28 -5.91 0.43 -9.24
CA PHE A 28 -5.14 1.49 -8.59
C PHE A 28 -5.40 1.39 -7.09
N VAL A 29 -4.37 1.08 -6.33
CA VAL A 29 -4.47 0.98 -4.87
C VAL A 29 -3.94 2.25 -4.25
N SER A 30 -4.78 2.91 -3.46
CA SER A 30 -4.44 4.16 -2.78
C SER A 30 -3.25 4.00 -1.84
N GLY A 31 -2.61 5.10 -1.50
CA GLY A 31 -1.59 5.12 -0.48
C GLY A 31 -2.08 4.39 0.77
N THR A 32 -1.33 3.38 1.19
CA THR A 32 -1.69 2.47 2.27
C THR A 32 -0.65 2.57 3.36
N THR A 33 -1.09 2.85 4.58
CA THR A 33 -0.20 2.92 5.74
C THR A 33 -0.27 1.64 6.56
N GLY A 34 0.56 1.54 7.58
CA GLY A 34 0.75 0.29 8.31
C GLY A 34 -0.31 -0.06 9.35
N TYR A 35 -1.47 0.59 9.33
CA TYR A 35 -2.54 0.22 10.24
C TYR A 35 -3.04 -1.20 9.96
N ASP A 36 -3.40 -1.90 11.03
CA ASP A 36 -4.31 -3.02 10.93
C ASP A 36 -5.71 -2.41 10.82
N TYR A 37 -6.30 -2.44 9.64
CA TYR A 37 -7.55 -1.72 9.39
C TYR A 37 -8.75 -2.35 10.11
N ALA A 38 -8.63 -3.56 10.65
CA ALA A 38 -9.67 -4.17 11.47
C ALA A 38 -9.69 -3.57 12.90
N THR A 39 -8.53 -3.25 13.45
CA THR A 39 -8.39 -2.75 14.83
C THR A 39 -7.95 -1.30 14.91
N MET A 40 -7.45 -0.74 13.80
CA MET A 40 -6.82 0.58 13.71
C MET A 40 -5.58 0.73 14.60
N GLU A 41 -4.91 -0.38 14.88
CA GLU A 41 -3.63 -0.36 15.57
C GLU A 41 -2.49 -0.17 14.59
N MET A 42 -1.46 0.57 15.00
CA MET A 42 -0.28 0.86 14.21
C MET A 42 0.94 0.25 14.89
N PRO A 43 1.65 -0.68 14.23
CA PRO A 43 2.92 -1.16 14.77
C PRO A 43 3.95 -0.03 14.89
N ALA A 44 4.85 -0.16 15.86
CA ALA A 44 5.87 0.85 16.10
C ALA A 44 7.00 0.81 15.08
N SER A 45 7.34 -0.36 14.55
CA SER A 45 8.49 -0.50 13.63
C SER A 45 8.08 -0.29 12.17
N VAL A 46 8.99 0.29 11.39
CA VAL A 46 8.74 0.49 9.95
C VAL A 46 8.61 -0.85 9.22
N VAL A 47 9.32 -1.87 9.67
CA VAL A 47 9.25 -3.21 9.07
C VAL A 47 7.85 -3.80 9.22
N ASP A 48 7.30 -3.74 10.42
CA ASP A 48 5.96 -4.27 10.68
C ASP A 48 4.90 -3.42 9.99
N GLN A 49 5.10 -2.11 9.92
CA GLN A 49 4.20 -1.24 9.15
C GLN A 49 4.20 -1.62 7.68
N ALA A 50 5.38 -1.85 7.10
CA ALA A 50 5.49 -2.26 5.69
C ALA A 50 4.77 -3.60 5.44
N ARG A 51 4.92 -4.56 6.33
CA ARG A 51 4.23 -5.85 6.23
C ARG A 51 2.71 -5.68 6.26
N ASN A 52 2.21 -4.82 7.15
CA ASN A 52 0.78 -4.52 7.20
C ASN A 52 0.30 -3.81 5.94
N CYS A 53 1.10 -2.89 5.38
CA CYS A 53 0.79 -2.27 4.09
C CYS A 53 0.54 -3.33 3.01
N PHE A 54 1.45 -4.29 2.88
CA PHE A 54 1.31 -5.32 1.86
C PHE A 54 0.14 -6.25 2.11
N LYS A 55 -0.19 -6.55 3.37
CA LYS A 55 -1.40 -7.33 3.68
C LYS A 55 -2.66 -6.61 3.20
N THR A 56 -2.76 -5.33 3.48
CA THR A 56 -3.90 -4.51 3.05
C THR A 56 -3.96 -4.41 1.53
N ILE A 57 -2.82 -4.18 0.89
CA ILE A 57 -2.72 -4.11 -0.57
C ILE A 57 -3.13 -5.43 -1.21
N ALA A 58 -2.61 -6.55 -0.70
CA ALA A 58 -2.95 -7.87 -1.21
C ALA A 58 -4.44 -8.15 -1.11
N LYS A 59 -5.06 -7.78 0.02
CA LYS A 59 -6.50 -7.94 0.19
C LYS A 59 -7.29 -7.08 -0.79
N ALA A 60 -6.89 -5.81 -0.95
CA ALA A 60 -7.57 -4.90 -1.88
C ALA A 60 -7.49 -5.41 -3.32
N LEU A 61 -6.32 -5.86 -3.74
CA LEU A 61 -6.12 -6.44 -5.07
C LEU A 61 -7.00 -7.68 -5.25
N ASN A 62 -6.99 -8.58 -4.28
CA ASN A 62 -7.79 -9.80 -4.34
C ASN A 62 -9.29 -9.49 -4.41
N ASP A 63 -9.76 -8.54 -3.62
CA ASP A 63 -11.16 -8.12 -3.65
C ASP A 63 -11.56 -7.56 -5.03
N GLY A 64 -10.60 -6.98 -5.74
CA GLY A 64 -10.81 -6.46 -7.09
C GLY A 64 -10.58 -7.47 -8.21
N GLY A 65 -10.23 -8.71 -7.88
CA GLY A 65 -9.96 -9.75 -8.87
C GLY A 65 -8.54 -9.73 -9.43
N PHE A 66 -7.61 -9.11 -8.71
CA PHE A 66 -6.19 -9.01 -9.07
C PHE A 66 -5.34 -9.81 -8.09
N ASP A 67 -4.07 -9.97 -8.43
CA ASP A 67 -3.10 -10.66 -7.61
C ASP A 67 -1.85 -9.78 -7.45
N MET A 68 -1.07 -10.04 -6.41
CA MET A 68 0.19 -9.29 -6.20
C MET A 68 1.11 -9.36 -7.43
N THR A 69 1.09 -10.47 -8.15
CA THR A 69 1.89 -10.62 -9.37
C THR A 69 1.47 -9.69 -10.50
N ASP A 70 0.31 -9.06 -10.41
CA ASP A 70 -0.16 -8.09 -11.40
C ASP A 70 0.40 -6.68 -11.15
N ILE A 71 1.10 -6.45 -10.04
CA ILE A 71 1.66 -5.13 -9.73
C ILE A 71 2.74 -4.78 -10.74
N ILE A 72 2.57 -3.62 -11.42
CA ILE A 72 3.54 -3.11 -12.38
C ILE A 72 4.28 -1.88 -11.87
N ARG A 73 3.72 -1.19 -10.87
CA ARG A 73 4.34 -0.01 -10.29
C ARG A 73 4.07 0.06 -8.80
N VAL A 74 5.09 0.44 -8.04
CA VAL A 74 4.99 0.70 -6.61
C VAL A 74 5.67 2.02 -6.28
N GLN A 75 5.04 2.82 -5.42
CA GLN A 75 5.67 3.99 -4.85
C GLN A 75 5.65 3.87 -3.33
N TYR A 76 6.84 4.11 -2.75
CA TYR A 76 7.03 4.15 -1.30
C TYR A 76 7.23 5.58 -0.86
N THR A 77 6.59 5.96 0.23
CA THR A 77 6.89 7.21 0.94
C THR A 77 7.34 6.85 2.35
N LEU A 78 8.53 7.31 2.74
CA LEU A 78 9.07 7.09 4.09
C LEU A 78 9.12 8.41 4.85
N ALA A 79 8.84 8.34 6.14
CA ALA A 79 8.82 9.54 6.99
C ALA A 79 10.22 10.10 7.26
N ASP A 80 11.27 9.27 7.12
CA ASP A 80 12.65 9.67 7.45
C ASP A 80 13.64 8.83 6.66
N THR A 81 14.70 9.46 6.18
CA THR A 81 15.80 8.80 5.45
C THR A 81 16.43 7.66 6.27
N ASN A 82 16.47 7.81 7.59
CA ASN A 82 17.05 6.80 8.48
C ASN A 82 16.30 5.48 8.49
N LEU A 83 15.06 5.44 7.96
CA LEU A 83 14.25 4.22 7.91
C LEU A 83 14.54 3.36 6.69
N VAL A 84 15.26 3.89 5.69
CA VAL A 84 15.44 3.22 4.39
C VAL A 84 16.10 1.85 4.57
N ASP A 85 17.27 1.82 5.21
CA ASP A 85 18.03 0.56 5.34
C ASP A 85 17.26 -0.51 6.13
N SER A 86 16.49 -0.08 7.13
CA SER A 86 15.72 -1.00 7.97
C SER A 86 14.57 -1.67 7.20
N VAL A 87 13.95 -0.95 6.25
CA VAL A 87 12.74 -1.45 5.59
C VAL A 87 13.03 -2.23 4.30
N ILE A 88 14.19 -2.01 3.68
CA ILE A 88 14.53 -2.66 2.40
C ILE A 88 14.32 -4.18 2.42
N PRO A 89 14.77 -4.94 3.45
CA PRO A 89 14.55 -6.39 3.43
C PRO A 89 13.07 -6.78 3.37
N ALA A 90 12.19 -6.04 4.04
CA ALA A 90 10.77 -6.33 4.02
C ALA A 90 10.16 -6.05 2.64
N LEU A 91 10.63 -4.99 1.97
CA LEU A 91 10.17 -4.66 0.61
C LEU A 91 10.61 -5.72 -0.39
N GLY A 92 11.88 -6.14 -0.30
CA GLY A 92 12.41 -7.21 -1.14
C GLY A 92 11.69 -8.54 -0.93
N GLU A 93 11.41 -8.89 0.32
CA GLU A 93 10.65 -10.10 0.64
C GLU A 93 9.30 -10.13 -0.06
N ALA A 94 8.59 -9.00 -0.06
CA ALA A 94 7.26 -8.92 -0.65
C ALA A 94 7.29 -8.94 -2.19
N LEU A 95 8.28 -8.30 -2.81
CA LEU A 95 8.24 -8.00 -4.25
C LEU A 95 9.39 -8.60 -5.07
N ALA A 96 10.25 -9.42 -4.46
CA ALA A 96 11.44 -9.96 -5.14
C ALA A 96 11.11 -10.72 -6.43
N ASP A 97 10.01 -11.46 -6.44
CA ASP A 97 9.60 -12.27 -7.60
C ASP A 97 8.71 -11.50 -8.58
N ILE A 98 8.28 -10.31 -8.22
CA ILE A 98 7.39 -9.47 -9.04
C ILE A 98 8.20 -8.41 -9.77
N ARG A 99 9.06 -7.72 -9.04
CA ARG A 99 10.00 -6.70 -9.55
C ARG A 99 9.34 -5.59 -10.36
N PRO A 100 8.34 -4.90 -9.78
CA PRO A 100 7.68 -3.80 -10.46
C PRO A 100 8.61 -2.59 -10.59
N ALA A 101 8.21 -1.65 -11.44
CA ALA A 101 8.86 -0.34 -11.44
C ALA A 101 8.61 0.32 -10.08
N ALA A 102 9.63 0.91 -9.48
CA ALA A 102 9.54 1.44 -8.13
C ALA A 102 10.15 2.83 -7.99
N THR A 103 9.53 3.64 -7.15
CA THR A 103 10.06 4.94 -6.73
C THR A 103 9.94 5.04 -5.21
N MET A 104 10.96 5.58 -4.57
CA MET A 104 10.92 5.82 -3.12
C MET A 104 11.20 7.29 -2.86
N VAL A 105 10.36 7.92 -2.04
CA VAL A 105 10.53 9.31 -1.63
C VAL A 105 10.49 9.41 -0.10
N VAL A 106 11.07 10.46 0.42
CA VAL A 106 11.00 10.79 1.84
C VAL A 106 10.18 12.08 1.96
N ALA A 107 9.15 12.05 2.79
CA ALA A 107 8.27 13.20 2.99
C ALA A 107 7.58 13.09 4.35
N ASP A 108 7.09 14.23 4.84
CA ASP A 108 6.28 14.22 6.04
C ASP A 108 5.00 13.44 5.80
N MET A 109 4.59 12.68 6.81
CA MET A 109 3.36 11.91 6.77
C MET A 109 2.25 12.69 7.46
N ILE A 110 1.00 12.37 7.14
CA ILE A 110 -0.14 13.12 7.70
C ILE A 110 -0.35 12.88 9.19
N LYS A 111 0.24 11.81 9.74
CA LYS A 111 0.25 11.57 11.20
C LYS A 111 1.63 11.10 11.62
N PRO A 112 2.08 11.47 12.84
CA PRO A 112 3.45 11.17 13.28
C PRO A 112 3.74 9.69 13.45
N GLU A 113 2.74 8.85 13.70
CA GLU A 113 2.94 7.41 13.83
C GLU A 113 3.15 6.71 12.49
N MET A 114 2.80 7.34 11.39
CA MET A 114 2.98 6.78 10.05
C MET A 114 4.44 6.87 9.62
N LEU A 115 5.12 5.75 9.49
CA LEU A 115 6.52 5.70 9.08
C LEU A 115 6.68 5.38 7.59
N ILE A 116 5.72 4.68 7.00
CA ILE A 116 5.75 4.31 5.58
C ILE A 116 4.35 4.32 5.00
N GLU A 117 4.28 4.70 3.73
CA GLU A 117 3.07 4.58 2.92
C GLU A 117 3.44 3.91 1.61
N ILE A 118 2.62 2.96 1.14
CA ILE A 118 2.86 2.22 -0.09
C ILE A 118 1.63 2.32 -0.97
N GLU A 119 1.83 2.69 -2.24
CA GLU A 119 0.76 2.67 -3.23
C GLU A 119 1.19 1.85 -4.44
N VAL A 120 0.28 1.14 -5.06
CA VAL A 120 0.60 0.29 -6.21
C VAL A 120 -0.40 0.50 -7.34
N THR A 121 0.07 0.20 -8.55
CA THR A 121 -0.77 0.08 -9.74
C THR A 121 -0.59 -1.34 -10.26
N ALA A 122 -1.69 -2.01 -10.52
CA ALA A 122 -1.70 -3.36 -11.06
C ALA A 122 -2.41 -3.40 -12.42
N PHE A 123 -1.94 -4.28 -13.28
CA PHE A 123 -2.51 -4.48 -14.61
C PHE A 123 -2.46 -5.96 -14.95
N LYS A 124 -3.57 -6.49 -15.43
CA LYS A 124 -3.64 -7.91 -15.77
C LYS A 124 -4.02 -8.16 -17.22
N GLY A 125 -3.71 -7.21 -18.07
CA GLY A 125 -3.91 -7.40 -19.51
C GLY A 125 -3.31 -8.68 -20.01
#